data_63eb2c91f7dd93968c7ffae80e53ddaa
#
_entry.id   63eb2c91f7dd93968c7ffae80e53ddaa
#
_cell.length_a   1.000
_cell.length_b   1.000
_cell.length_c   1.000
_cell.angle_alpha   90.00
_cell.angle_beta   90.00
_cell.angle_gamma   90.00
#
_symmetry.space_group_name_H-M   'P 1'
#
loop_
_entity.id
_entity.type
_entity.pdbx_description
1 polymer ?
#
loop_
_entity_poly.entity_id
_entity_poly.type
_entity_poly.pdbx_seq_one_letter_code
_entity_poly.pdbx_strand_id
1 'polypeptide(L)'
;MDRHNDKFTYSSRRSAEYPYAHACQGDGEVCGVAVEYPTFTTFTVNVIKNHDIEWPRLEADDFIMAIGSTRLLEDACRIAYRELIYWLERNFGFECYDAYTMLSQCGKVRLGNFVDPKYTMGGCDSQKIYRLIFPA
;
A
#
# COMPACT_ATOMS: atom_id res chain seq x y z
N MET A 1 -4.43 13.28 25.30
CA MET A 1 -3.69 12.01 25.20
C MET A 1 -2.49 12.25 24.31
N ASP A 2 -1.32 12.38 24.94
CA ASP A 2 -0.07 12.70 24.25
C ASP A 2 0.32 11.56 23.31
N ARG A 3 0.33 11.85 22.01
CA ARG A 3 0.97 10.97 21.03
C ARG A 3 2.47 11.19 21.13
N HIS A 4 3.16 10.36 21.91
CA HIS A 4 4.59 10.23 21.78
C HIS A 4 4.89 9.59 20.41
N ASN A 5 5.08 10.44 19.41
CA ASN A 5 5.66 10.04 18.14
C ASN A 5 7.18 9.96 18.35
N ASP A 6 7.67 8.77 18.65
CA ASP A 6 9.11 8.51 18.58
C ASP A 6 9.50 8.50 17.11
N LYS A 7 9.98 9.63 16.61
CA LYS A 7 10.48 9.76 15.24
C LYS A 7 11.92 9.26 15.21
N PHE A 8 12.16 8.17 14.54
CA PHE A 8 13.51 7.71 14.23
C PHE A 8 13.82 8.06 12.78
N THR A 9 14.80 8.91 12.57
CA THR A 9 15.33 9.17 11.22
C THR A 9 16.49 8.20 10.99
N TYR A 10 16.32 7.27 10.08
CA TYR A 10 17.36 6.35 9.69
C TYR A 10 17.94 6.78 8.34
N SER A 11 19.21 7.17 8.33
CA SER A 11 19.96 7.41 7.11
C SER A 11 20.95 6.27 6.94
N SER A 12 20.71 5.36 6.02
CA SER A 12 21.70 4.36 5.67
C SER A 12 22.46 4.80 4.42
N ARG A 13 23.76 5.14 4.63
CA ARG A 13 24.72 5.04 3.54
C ARG A 13 25.18 3.59 3.50
N ARG A 14 24.62 2.77 2.64
CA ARG A 14 25.28 1.54 2.24
C ARG A 14 26.20 1.87 1.08
N SER A 15 27.52 1.63 1.31
CA SER A 15 28.52 1.56 0.24
C SER A 15 28.03 0.62 -0.87
N ALA A 16 28.33 0.95 -2.06
CA ALA A 16 28.10 0.43 -3.41
C ALA A 16 27.76 -1.05 -3.64
N GLU A 17 27.50 -1.86 -2.63
CA GLU A 17 27.36 -3.28 -2.91
C GLU A 17 25.93 -3.77 -3.10
N TYR A 18 24.87 -3.13 -2.65
CA TYR A 18 23.48 -3.56 -2.98
C TYR A 18 22.36 -2.73 -2.30
N PRO A 19 22.02 -1.53 -2.74
CA PRO A 19 20.64 -1.07 -2.69
C PRO A 19 20.07 -1.13 -4.11
N TYR A 20 19.41 -2.20 -4.43
CA TYR A 20 18.66 -2.30 -5.68
C TYR A 20 17.38 -1.49 -5.56
N ALA A 21 17.15 -0.62 -6.50
CA ALA A 21 15.88 0.02 -6.76
C ALA A 21 15.54 -0.18 -8.22
N HIS A 22 14.27 -0.12 -8.53
CA HIS A 22 13.80 -0.22 -9.89
C HIS A 22 13.56 1.18 -10.45
N ALA A 23 14.35 1.59 -11.44
CA ALA A 23 14.11 2.83 -12.16
C ALA A 23 12.82 2.77 -12.98
N CYS A 24 12.46 1.58 -13.43
CA CYS A 24 11.22 1.30 -14.15
C CYS A 24 10.82 -0.16 -13.90
N GLN A 25 9.56 -0.36 -13.58
CA GLN A 25 8.94 -1.68 -13.44
C GLN A 25 7.56 -1.65 -14.05
N GLY A 26 7.30 -2.56 -14.99
CA GLY A 26 5.94 -2.79 -15.51
C GLY A 26 5.05 -3.51 -14.51
N ASP A 27 3.75 -3.35 -14.63
CA ASP A 27 2.79 -4.04 -13.78
C ASP A 27 3.01 -5.57 -13.85
N GLY A 28 3.18 -6.17 -12.66
CA GLY A 28 3.38 -7.60 -12.50
C GLY A 28 4.82 -8.08 -12.62
N GLU A 29 5.76 -7.25 -13.06
CA GLU A 29 7.18 -7.62 -13.21
C GLU A 29 7.36 -8.98 -13.93
N VAL A 30 6.70 -9.14 -15.07
CA VAL A 30 6.34 -10.43 -15.70
C VAL A 30 7.49 -11.43 -15.89
N CYS A 31 8.68 -10.93 -16.14
CA CYS A 31 9.87 -11.78 -16.32
C CYS A 31 10.75 -11.86 -15.07
N GLY A 32 10.31 -11.30 -13.94
CA GLY A 32 11.08 -11.26 -12.69
C GLY A 32 12.26 -10.29 -12.72
N VAL A 33 12.28 -9.35 -13.66
CA VAL A 33 13.34 -8.35 -13.83
C VAL A 33 12.73 -7.00 -14.15
N ALA A 34 13.17 -5.98 -13.44
CA ALA A 34 12.91 -4.58 -13.74
C ALA A 34 14.21 -3.88 -14.17
N VAL A 35 14.20 -2.57 -14.31
CA VAL A 35 15.42 -1.81 -14.57
C VAL A 35 16.11 -1.52 -13.24
N GLU A 36 17.09 -2.32 -12.90
CA GLU A 36 17.86 -2.23 -11.68
C GLU A 36 18.83 -1.05 -11.72
N TYR A 37 18.93 -0.30 -10.63
CA TYR A 37 19.93 0.75 -10.49
C TYR A 37 20.32 0.99 -9.03
N PRO A 38 21.55 1.48 -8.78
CA PRO A 38 21.96 1.85 -7.43
C PRO A 38 21.28 3.16 -6.98
N THR A 39 20.84 3.22 -5.73
CA THR A 39 20.17 4.42 -5.19
C THR A 39 20.60 4.76 -3.77
N PHE A 40 20.41 6.01 -3.40
CA PHE A 40 20.43 6.46 -2.01
C PHE A 40 19.01 6.77 -1.58
N THR A 41 18.53 6.08 -0.54
CA THR A 41 17.17 6.30 -0.03
C THR A 41 17.25 6.86 1.39
N THR A 42 16.53 7.94 1.62
CA THR A 42 16.30 8.48 2.97
C THR A 42 14.83 8.26 3.34
N PHE A 43 14.59 7.66 4.50
CA PHE A 43 13.24 7.46 5.00
C PHE A 43 13.15 7.75 6.49
N THR A 44 11.98 8.13 6.95
CA THR A 44 11.69 8.34 8.36
C THR A 44 10.84 7.18 8.87
N VAL A 45 11.22 6.62 10.02
CA VAL A 45 10.47 5.54 10.67
C VAL A 45 9.77 6.09 11.90
N ASN A 46 8.47 5.81 12.01
CA ASN A 46 7.65 6.14 13.17
C ASN A 46 6.95 4.88 13.67
N VAL A 47 6.74 4.78 14.97
CA VAL A 47 5.95 3.70 15.58
C VAL A 47 4.60 4.25 16.00
N ILE A 48 3.53 3.68 15.49
CA ILE A 48 2.16 3.97 15.91
C ILE A 48 1.74 2.85 16.88
N LYS A 49 1.62 3.18 18.16
CA LYS A 49 1.23 2.23 19.20
C LYS A 49 -0.29 2.00 19.18
N ASN A 50 -0.73 0.80 19.55
CA ASN A 50 -2.15 0.41 19.62
C ASN A 50 -2.87 0.56 18.27
N HIS A 51 -2.17 0.26 17.19
CA HIS A 51 -2.70 0.32 15.84
C HIS A 51 -2.32 -0.96 15.09
N ASP A 52 -3.27 -1.88 14.99
CA ASP A 52 -3.06 -3.15 14.32
C ASP A 52 -3.56 -3.08 12.89
N ILE A 53 -2.73 -3.54 11.97
CA ILE A 53 -3.06 -3.77 10.57
C ILE A 53 -2.64 -5.20 10.20
N GLU A 54 -3.45 -5.90 9.43
CA GLU A 54 -3.11 -7.24 8.98
C GLU A 54 -2.17 -7.22 7.77
N TRP A 55 -2.33 -6.24 6.91
CA TRP A 55 -1.58 -6.12 5.66
C TRP A 55 -1.03 -4.71 5.46
N PRO A 56 0.07 -4.56 4.71
CA PRO A 56 0.68 -3.25 4.47
C PRO A 56 -0.29 -2.26 3.82
N ARG A 57 -0.15 -1.00 4.21
CA ARG A 57 -0.93 0.14 3.69
C ARG A 57 0.02 1.19 3.14
N LEU A 58 -0.37 1.83 2.07
CA LEU A 58 0.30 2.97 1.45
C LEU A 58 -0.67 4.13 1.40
N GLU A 59 -0.21 5.28 1.83
CA GLU A 59 -0.95 6.54 1.74
C GLU A 59 -0.09 7.57 1.00
N ALA A 60 -0.66 8.17 -0.02
CA ALA A 60 -0.08 9.24 -0.82
C ALA A 60 -1.05 10.41 -0.90
N ASP A 61 -0.63 11.52 -1.49
CA ASP A 61 -1.45 12.74 -1.57
C ASP A 61 -2.76 12.54 -2.36
N ASP A 62 -2.79 11.59 -3.28
CA ASP A 62 -3.90 11.38 -4.22
C ASP A 62 -4.55 10.01 -4.12
N PHE A 63 -3.99 9.08 -3.38
CA PHE A 63 -4.57 7.75 -3.22
C PHE A 63 -4.22 7.09 -1.88
N ILE A 64 -5.04 6.13 -1.50
CA ILE A 64 -4.75 5.11 -0.47
C ILE A 64 -4.71 3.75 -1.15
N MET A 65 -3.85 2.85 -0.67
CA MET A 65 -3.69 1.51 -1.22
C MET A 65 -3.41 0.50 -0.11
N ALA A 66 -4.15 -0.59 -0.09
CA ALA A 66 -3.83 -1.74 0.74
C ALA A 66 -3.21 -2.85 -0.11
N ILE A 67 -2.24 -3.56 0.45
CA ILE A 67 -1.48 -4.59 -0.25
C ILE A 67 -1.92 -5.97 0.23
N GLY A 68 -2.21 -6.86 -0.72
CA GLY A 68 -2.39 -8.28 -0.47
C GLY A 68 -1.32 -9.10 -1.17
N SER A 69 -0.77 -10.11 -0.50
CA SER A 69 0.26 -10.96 -1.08
C SER A 69 0.04 -12.43 -0.72
N THR A 70 -0.24 -13.25 -1.73
CA THR A 70 -0.47 -14.69 -1.58
C THR A 70 -0.27 -15.43 -2.90
N ARG A 71 -0.44 -16.76 -2.88
CA ARG A 71 -0.17 -17.63 -4.04
C ARG A 71 -1.15 -17.41 -5.19
N LEU A 72 -2.45 -17.31 -4.91
CA LEU A 72 -3.45 -17.05 -5.94
C LEU A 72 -3.67 -15.53 -6.09
N LEU A 73 -3.66 -15.07 -7.32
CA LEU A 73 -3.80 -13.63 -7.62
C LEU A 73 -5.15 -13.08 -7.13
N GLU A 74 -6.23 -13.86 -7.31
CA GLU A 74 -7.56 -13.51 -6.83
C GLU A 74 -7.62 -13.37 -5.32
N ASP A 75 -6.90 -14.22 -4.59
CA ASP A 75 -6.86 -14.13 -3.13
C ASP A 75 -6.01 -12.95 -2.66
N ALA A 76 -4.92 -12.63 -3.35
CA ALA A 76 -4.17 -11.42 -3.10
C ALA A 76 -5.04 -10.17 -3.28
N CYS A 77 -5.87 -10.15 -4.32
CA CYS A 77 -6.84 -9.08 -4.57
C CYS A 77 -7.89 -8.99 -3.46
N ARG A 78 -8.49 -10.11 -3.06
CA ARG A 78 -9.48 -10.16 -1.96
C ARG A 78 -8.90 -9.66 -0.64
N ILE A 79 -7.66 -10.03 -0.34
CA ILE A 79 -6.93 -9.55 0.85
C ILE A 79 -6.78 -8.04 0.80
N ALA A 80 -6.29 -7.49 -0.32
CA ALA A 80 -6.08 -6.06 -0.49
C ALA A 80 -7.39 -5.27 -0.33
N TYR A 81 -8.48 -5.72 -0.97
CA TYR A 81 -9.77 -5.05 -0.86
C TYR A 81 -10.38 -5.15 0.54
N ARG A 82 -10.28 -6.31 1.19
CA ARG A 82 -10.73 -6.46 2.59
C ARG A 82 -10.00 -5.50 3.53
N GLU A 83 -8.68 -5.40 3.40
CA GLU A 83 -7.88 -4.49 4.20
C GLU A 83 -8.22 -3.01 3.92
N LEU A 84 -8.53 -2.68 2.66
CA LEU A 84 -8.95 -1.35 2.27
C LEU A 84 -10.33 -1.00 2.84
N ILE A 85 -11.28 -1.96 2.85
CA ILE A 85 -12.60 -1.79 3.50
C ILE A 85 -12.40 -1.49 4.98
N TYR A 86 -11.60 -2.29 5.70
CA TYR A 86 -11.32 -2.05 7.12
C TYR A 86 -10.65 -0.69 7.37
N TRP A 87 -9.82 -0.24 6.46
CA TRP A 87 -9.24 1.09 6.55
C TRP A 87 -10.29 2.20 6.39
N LEU A 88 -11.17 2.06 5.42
CA LEU A 88 -12.27 3.00 5.18
C LEU A 88 -13.25 3.05 6.37
N GLU A 89 -13.59 1.91 6.94
CA GLU A 89 -14.44 1.85 8.15
C GLU A 89 -13.78 2.58 9.33
N ARG A 90 -12.54 2.21 9.65
CA ARG A 90 -11.87 2.67 10.88
C ARG A 90 -11.43 4.14 10.83
N ASN A 91 -11.00 4.61 9.68
CA ASN A 91 -10.37 5.92 9.55
C ASN A 91 -11.25 6.97 8.88
N PHE A 92 -12.25 6.54 8.10
CA PHE A 92 -13.11 7.43 7.32
C PHE A 92 -14.60 7.28 7.64
N GLY A 93 -14.97 6.37 8.56
CA GLY A 93 -16.32 6.24 9.07
C GLY A 93 -17.33 5.62 8.10
N PHE A 94 -16.86 4.90 7.09
CA PHE A 94 -17.75 4.16 6.19
C PHE A 94 -18.39 2.98 6.90
N GLU A 95 -19.66 2.69 6.55
CA GLU A 95 -20.23 1.37 6.80
C GLU A 95 -19.60 0.35 5.84
N CYS A 96 -19.42 -0.90 6.31
CA CYS A 96 -18.73 -1.96 5.58
C CYS A 96 -19.26 -2.15 4.14
N TYR A 97 -20.59 -2.25 4.00
CA TYR A 97 -21.21 -2.47 2.68
C TYR A 97 -21.15 -1.24 1.78
N ASP A 98 -21.14 -0.04 2.35
CA ASP A 98 -20.96 1.20 1.59
C ASP A 98 -19.54 1.30 1.05
N ALA A 99 -18.54 1.00 1.89
CA ALA A 99 -17.14 0.90 1.47
C ALA A 99 -16.95 -0.15 0.37
N TYR A 100 -17.53 -1.33 0.54
CA TYR A 100 -17.46 -2.40 -0.44
C TYR A 100 -18.12 -2.01 -1.78
N THR A 101 -19.28 -1.40 -1.73
CA THR A 101 -20.02 -0.93 -2.93
C THR A 101 -19.24 0.18 -3.64
N MET A 102 -18.74 1.15 -2.89
CA MET A 102 -17.93 2.24 -3.45
C MET A 102 -16.67 1.70 -4.14
N LEU A 103 -15.94 0.82 -3.48
CA LEU A 103 -14.75 0.20 -4.07
C LEU A 103 -15.05 -0.64 -5.31
N SER A 104 -16.23 -1.27 -5.37
CA SER A 104 -16.67 -1.99 -6.57
C SER A 104 -16.92 -1.06 -7.76
N GLN A 105 -17.33 0.18 -7.50
CA GLN A 105 -17.65 1.17 -8.53
C GLN A 105 -16.44 1.98 -9.00
N CYS A 106 -15.53 2.32 -8.12
CA CYS A 106 -14.42 3.24 -8.41
C CYS A 106 -13.04 2.76 -7.96
N GLY A 107 -12.95 1.65 -7.23
CA GLY A 107 -11.70 1.07 -6.83
C GLY A 107 -10.83 0.63 -8.01
N LYS A 108 -9.53 0.70 -7.84
CA LYS A 108 -8.55 0.27 -8.84
C LYS A 108 -7.67 -0.83 -8.27
N VAL A 109 -7.17 -1.67 -9.14
CA VAL A 109 -6.23 -2.73 -8.80
C VAL A 109 -4.91 -2.46 -9.50
N ARG A 110 -3.81 -2.58 -8.75
CA ARG A 110 -2.46 -2.52 -9.27
C ARG A 110 -1.78 -3.86 -9.05
N LEU A 111 -1.14 -4.36 -10.06
CA LEU A 111 -0.40 -5.60 -10.01
C LEU A 111 1.06 -5.30 -9.66
N GLY A 112 1.47 -5.65 -8.45
CA GLY A 112 2.83 -5.45 -8.01
C GLY A 112 3.78 -6.47 -8.62
N ASN A 113 3.46 -7.76 -8.44
CA ASN A 113 4.18 -8.84 -9.09
C ASN A 113 3.33 -10.12 -9.19
N PHE A 114 3.60 -10.97 -10.19
CA PHE A 114 3.01 -12.29 -10.30
C PHE A 114 4.00 -13.37 -10.80
N VAL A 115 5.29 -13.16 -10.58
CA VAL A 115 6.36 -14.09 -10.98
C VAL A 115 7.02 -14.79 -9.80
N ASP A 116 7.00 -14.18 -8.61
CA ASP A 116 7.57 -14.71 -7.39
C ASP A 116 6.68 -15.78 -6.73
N PRO A 117 7.15 -16.45 -5.67
CA PRO A 117 6.37 -17.47 -4.97
C PRO A 117 5.01 -16.99 -4.45
N LYS A 118 4.87 -15.67 -4.20
CA LYS A 118 3.61 -15.01 -3.85
C LYS A 118 3.34 -13.88 -4.82
N TYR A 119 2.11 -13.80 -5.28
CA TYR A 119 1.63 -12.70 -6.12
C TYR A 119 1.22 -11.52 -5.25
N THR A 120 1.53 -10.30 -5.69
CA THR A 120 1.24 -9.09 -4.91
C THR A 120 0.31 -8.18 -5.69
N MET A 121 -0.82 -7.84 -5.05
CA MET A 121 -1.82 -6.91 -5.56
C MET A 121 -2.00 -5.75 -4.61
N GLY A 122 -2.14 -4.54 -5.18
CA GLY A 122 -2.60 -3.37 -4.47
C GLY A 122 -4.04 -3.04 -4.85
N GLY A 123 -4.95 -3.09 -3.87
CA GLY A 123 -6.27 -2.48 -4.00
C GLY A 123 -6.14 -1.00 -3.65
N CYS A 124 -6.56 -0.12 -4.55
CA CYS A 124 -6.34 1.31 -4.39
C CYS A 124 -7.62 2.10 -4.64
N ASP A 125 -7.77 3.21 -3.91
CA ASP A 125 -8.82 4.19 -4.13
C ASP A 125 -8.22 5.59 -4.22
N SER A 126 -8.87 6.45 -5.02
CA SER A 126 -8.50 7.85 -5.14
C SER A 126 -8.99 8.62 -3.92
N GLN A 127 -8.07 9.26 -3.20
CA GLN A 127 -8.43 10.15 -2.08
C GLN A 127 -9.45 11.24 -2.44
N LYS A 128 -9.58 11.58 -3.71
CA LYS A 128 -10.54 12.57 -4.17
C LYS A 128 -11.98 12.11 -4.02
N ILE A 129 -12.25 10.80 -4.09
CA ILE A 129 -13.62 10.28 -4.08
C ILE A 129 -14.24 10.42 -2.69
N TYR A 130 -13.58 9.96 -1.65
CA TYR A 130 -14.16 10.07 -0.31
C TYR A 130 -14.12 11.50 0.27
N ARG A 131 -13.15 12.33 -0.12
CA ARG A 131 -13.16 13.78 0.21
C ARG A 131 -14.32 14.54 -0.45
N LEU A 132 -14.84 14.05 -1.58
CA LEU A 132 -16.05 14.57 -2.20
C LEU A 132 -17.33 14.13 -1.47
N ILE A 133 -17.31 12.91 -0.92
CA ILE A 133 -18.48 12.35 -0.21
C ILE A 133 -18.50 12.81 1.25
N PHE A 134 -17.34 12.97 1.87
CA PHE A 134 -17.18 13.41 3.27
C PHE A 134 -16.19 14.58 3.34
N PRO A 135 -16.63 15.79 3.00
CA PRO A 135 -15.80 16.98 3.20
C PRO A 135 -15.53 17.16 4.69
N ALA A 136 -14.24 17.35 5.04
CA ALA A 136 -13.78 17.58 6.40
C ALA A 136 -14.34 18.88 7.00
#